data_bf7b543b82e50ac40af46bb875eb195c
#
_entry.id   bf7b543b82e50ac40af46bb875eb195c
#
_cell.length_a   1.000
_cell.length_b   1.000
_cell.length_c   1.000
_cell.angle_alpha   90.00
_cell.angle_beta   90.00
_cell.angle_gamma   90.00
#
_symmetry.space_group_name_H-M   'P 1'
#
loop_
_entity.id
_entity.type
_entity.pdbx_description
1 polymer ?
#
loop_
_entity_poly.entity_id
_entity_poly.type
_entity_poly.pdbx_seq_one_letter_code
_entity_poly.pdbx_strand_id
1 'polypeptide(L)'
;NSNGGGLYCENSNPIFEIENRSNIYSNNAGKGQDFYSNQFLEIAIDTFSVPFPTGFYIHPIENFSIDILNSIITPVNADIFVSPYGDNFNSGLTSDDPIRNINTALSIMQSDSLEAHTIYLASGVYSPTFNNEYFPIRPVDNINIQGSGEDITLFDAENNSGVFEYFNIQNSYLAVMTIIGGSTLQGGGIYCNNSNPIISNLSLSNNLSTESGGGMFCTSSDPTLSNVKIINNNSSYYGGGVCCENSNPIFTKVTIIN
;
A
#
# COMPACT_ATOMS: atom_id res chain seq x y z
N ASN A 1 19.31 -4.63 9.59
CA ASN A 1 17.92 -5.00 9.30
C ASN A 1 17.45 -5.96 10.40
N SER A 2 16.62 -5.49 11.32
CA SER A 2 15.95 -6.30 12.33
C SER A 2 14.50 -6.54 11.90
N ASN A 3 13.96 -7.72 12.19
CA ASN A 3 12.58 -8.07 11.94
C ASN A 3 11.86 -8.24 13.29
N GLY A 4 10.55 -7.86 13.37
CA GLY A 4 9.69 -8.10 14.51
C GLY A 4 10.18 -7.46 15.81
N GLY A 5 9.95 -6.15 15.99
CA GLY A 5 10.39 -5.41 17.18
C GLY A 5 9.73 -5.86 18.47
N GLY A 6 8.42 -6.14 18.43
CA GLY A 6 7.66 -6.67 19.56
C GLY A 6 7.76 -8.19 19.63
N LEU A 7 7.50 -8.87 18.50
CA LEU A 7 7.55 -10.32 18.42
C LEU A 7 8.13 -10.77 17.07
N TYR A 8 9.09 -11.67 17.13
CA TYR A 8 9.66 -12.33 15.96
C TYR A 8 9.39 -13.84 16.07
N CYS A 9 8.67 -14.38 15.08
CA CYS A 9 8.36 -15.81 15.00
C CYS A 9 8.97 -16.40 13.72
N GLU A 10 9.83 -17.39 13.89
CA GLU A 10 10.34 -18.20 12.81
C GLU A 10 10.09 -19.68 13.11
N ASN A 11 9.33 -20.34 12.24
CA ASN A 11 8.89 -21.74 12.42
C ASN A 11 8.24 -21.98 13.80
N SER A 12 7.52 -20.99 14.30
CA SER A 12 6.90 -20.97 15.64
C SER A 12 5.49 -20.42 15.56
N ASN A 13 4.59 -20.99 16.35
CA ASN A 13 3.18 -20.61 16.37
C ASN A 13 2.72 -20.31 17.80
N PRO A 14 3.03 -19.11 18.34
CA PRO A 14 2.55 -18.69 19.66
C PRO A 14 1.03 -18.60 19.67
N ILE A 15 0.42 -18.91 20.80
CA ILE A 15 -1.02 -18.86 21.00
C ILE A 15 -1.38 -17.53 21.68
N PHE A 16 -2.31 -16.80 21.10
CA PHE A 16 -2.90 -15.59 21.64
C PHE A 16 -4.31 -15.91 22.15
N GLU A 17 -4.51 -15.89 23.45
CA GLU A 17 -5.81 -16.18 24.05
C GLU A 17 -6.80 -15.04 23.85
N ILE A 18 -7.98 -15.34 23.31
CA ILE A 18 -9.03 -14.36 23.04
C ILE A 18 -9.62 -13.76 24.31
N GLU A 19 -9.70 -14.55 25.39
CA GLU A 19 -10.26 -14.11 26.67
C GLU A 19 -9.27 -13.29 27.51
N ASN A 20 -7.95 -13.55 27.34
CA ASN A 20 -6.88 -12.88 28.08
C ASN A 20 -5.90 -12.22 27.10
N ARG A 21 -6.37 -11.22 26.37
CA ARG A 21 -5.63 -10.57 25.29
C ARG A 21 -4.35 -9.90 25.77
N SER A 22 -3.33 -9.98 24.95
CA SER A 22 -2.03 -9.34 25.18
C SER A 22 -1.99 -7.91 24.64
N ASN A 23 -1.05 -7.09 25.15
CA ASN A 23 -0.77 -5.75 24.64
C ASN A 23 0.56 -5.75 23.91
N ILE A 24 0.58 -5.25 22.67
CA ILE A 24 1.79 -5.15 21.85
C ILE A 24 1.77 -3.83 21.09
N TYR A 25 2.63 -2.90 21.48
CA TYR A 25 2.66 -1.57 20.87
C TYR A 25 4.00 -0.87 21.10
N SER A 26 4.24 0.17 20.28
CA SER A 26 5.41 1.06 20.37
C SER A 26 6.76 0.35 20.23
N ASN A 27 6.80 -0.70 19.41
CA ASN A 27 8.02 -1.42 19.11
C ASN A 27 8.71 -0.83 17.86
N ASN A 28 9.94 -1.24 17.59
CA ASN A 28 10.70 -0.75 16.45
C ASN A 28 11.57 -1.84 15.84
N ALA A 29 11.42 -2.02 14.53
CA ALA A 29 12.24 -2.93 13.73
C ALA A 29 12.34 -2.45 12.28
N GLY A 30 13.23 -3.04 11.51
CA GLY A 30 13.37 -2.74 10.08
C GLY A 30 12.22 -3.26 9.22
N LYS A 31 11.55 -4.36 9.67
CA LYS A 31 10.35 -4.93 9.05
C LYS A 31 9.43 -5.47 10.14
N GLY A 32 8.12 -5.20 10.00
CA GLY A 32 7.15 -5.58 11.01
C GLY A 32 7.50 -4.97 12.36
N GLN A 33 7.26 -3.68 12.54
CA GLN A 33 7.67 -2.98 13.77
C GLN A 33 7.18 -3.68 15.03
N ASP A 34 5.95 -4.18 15.01
CA ASP A 34 5.39 -4.91 16.13
C ASP A 34 5.50 -6.42 15.95
N PHE A 35 5.21 -6.95 14.75
CA PHE A 35 5.24 -8.39 14.50
C PHE A 35 6.00 -8.77 13.23
N TYR A 36 6.73 -9.88 13.33
CA TYR A 36 7.22 -10.64 12.19
C TYR A 36 6.91 -12.13 12.36
N SER A 37 6.37 -12.79 11.31
CA SER A 37 6.23 -14.24 11.29
C SER A 37 6.38 -14.81 9.88
N ASN A 38 7.12 -15.92 9.75
CA ASN A 38 7.16 -16.72 8.53
C ASN A 38 6.07 -17.81 8.48
N GLN A 39 5.18 -17.87 9.49
CA GLN A 39 4.03 -18.74 9.57
C GLN A 39 2.77 -17.92 9.72
N PHE A 40 1.61 -18.46 9.28
CA PHE A 40 0.33 -17.81 9.52
C PHE A 40 -0.01 -17.82 11.02
N LEU A 41 -0.38 -16.66 11.56
CA LEU A 41 -0.77 -16.46 12.95
C LEU A 41 -2.16 -15.82 13.06
N GLU A 42 -2.99 -16.37 13.93
CA GLU A 42 -4.21 -15.72 14.40
C GLU A 42 -3.91 -15.03 15.72
N ILE A 43 -4.12 -13.71 15.78
CA ILE A 43 -3.68 -12.89 16.91
C ILE A 43 -4.87 -12.13 17.48
N ALA A 44 -5.11 -12.27 18.78
CA ALA A 44 -6.07 -11.49 19.53
C ALA A 44 -5.33 -10.52 20.46
N ILE A 45 -5.46 -9.23 20.20
CA ILE A 45 -4.75 -8.14 20.92
C ILE A 45 -5.77 -7.26 21.66
N ASP A 46 -5.46 -6.88 22.89
CA ASP A 46 -6.22 -5.84 23.57
C ASP A 46 -5.81 -4.46 23.04
N THR A 47 -4.55 -4.07 23.19
CA THR A 47 -4.05 -2.77 22.70
C THR A 47 -2.87 -2.96 21.76
N PHE A 48 -2.98 -2.36 20.55
CA PHE A 48 -1.96 -2.36 19.52
C PHE A 48 -1.43 -0.95 19.21
N SER A 49 -0.34 -0.84 18.46
CA SER A 49 0.24 0.46 18.08
C SER A 49 -0.73 1.32 17.30
N VAL A 50 -1.42 0.73 16.33
CA VAL A 50 -2.33 1.42 15.38
C VAL A 50 -3.63 0.65 15.23
N PRO A 51 -4.74 1.32 14.86
CA PRO A 51 -6.03 0.64 14.68
C PRO A 51 -6.06 -0.29 13.46
N PHE A 52 -5.34 0.05 12.38
CA PHE A 52 -5.35 -0.68 11.11
C PHE A 52 -3.92 -1.00 10.66
N PRO A 53 -3.29 -2.07 11.17
CA PRO A 53 -1.89 -2.38 10.86
C PRO A 53 -1.65 -2.60 9.36
N THR A 54 -0.61 -1.98 8.83
CA THR A 54 -0.09 -2.21 7.47
C THR A 54 1.12 -3.15 7.51
N GLY A 55 1.65 -3.52 6.35
CA GLY A 55 2.88 -4.33 6.25
C GLY A 55 4.11 -3.72 6.93
N PHE A 56 4.04 -2.43 7.28
CA PHE A 56 5.07 -1.76 8.08
C PHE A 56 5.05 -2.21 9.55
N TYR A 57 3.86 -2.42 10.12
CA TYR A 57 3.70 -2.84 11.53
C TYR A 57 3.75 -4.36 11.69
N ILE A 58 3.18 -5.11 10.73
CA ILE A 58 3.12 -6.57 10.75
C ILE A 58 3.64 -7.13 9.42
N HIS A 59 4.65 -8.00 9.46
CA HIS A 59 5.31 -8.44 8.22
C HIS A 59 5.59 -9.94 8.20
N PRO A 60 5.36 -10.61 7.06
CA PRO A 60 4.51 -10.18 5.94
C PRO A 60 3.03 -10.17 6.36
N ILE A 61 2.26 -9.19 5.88
CA ILE A 61 0.88 -8.97 6.34
C ILE A 61 -0.05 -10.16 6.02
N GLU A 62 0.20 -10.88 4.94
CA GLU A 62 -0.55 -12.07 4.54
C GLU A 62 -0.43 -13.24 5.53
N ASN A 63 0.56 -13.21 6.41
CA ASN A 63 0.75 -14.22 7.44
C ASN A 63 -0.03 -13.91 8.74
N PHE A 64 -0.90 -12.92 8.72
CA PHE A 64 -1.60 -12.53 9.95
C PHE A 64 -3.11 -12.38 9.73
N SER A 65 -3.88 -12.94 10.67
CA SER A 65 -5.25 -12.54 10.97
C SER A 65 -5.23 -11.88 12.34
N ILE A 66 -5.56 -10.59 12.41
CA ILE A 66 -5.39 -9.81 13.64
C ILE A 66 -6.72 -9.21 14.09
N ASP A 67 -7.08 -9.44 15.35
CA ASP A 67 -8.25 -8.90 16.02
C ASP A 67 -7.79 -7.96 17.14
N ILE A 68 -8.02 -6.65 16.97
CA ILE A 68 -7.58 -5.58 17.86
C ILE A 68 -8.79 -4.93 18.52
N LEU A 69 -8.82 -4.83 19.84
CA LEU A 69 -9.88 -4.13 20.57
C LEU A 69 -9.60 -2.63 20.70
N ASN A 70 -8.37 -2.27 21.01
CA ASN A 70 -7.94 -0.90 21.25
C ASN A 70 -6.63 -0.59 20.54
N SER A 71 -6.36 0.68 20.29
CA SER A 71 -5.08 1.14 19.78
C SER A 71 -4.59 2.39 20.50
N ILE A 72 -3.26 2.59 20.53
CA ILE A 72 -2.65 3.79 21.07
C ILE A 72 -3.09 5.03 20.29
N ILE A 73 -3.21 4.89 18.95
CA ILE A 73 -3.68 5.96 18.07
C ILE A 73 -5.17 5.81 17.83
N THR A 74 -5.93 6.90 18.04
CA THR A 74 -7.36 6.96 17.73
C THR A 74 -7.57 6.93 16.21
N PRO A 75 -8.50 6.12 15.69
CA PRO A 75 -8.86 6.12 14.28
C PRO A 75 -9.28 7.51 13.79
N VAL A 76 -8.82 7.89 12.59
CA VAL A 76 -9.12 9.19 11.96
C VAL A 76 -10.20 8.99 10.90
N ASN A 77 -11.35 9.64 11.07
CA ASN A 77 -12.44 9.70 10.10
C ASN A 77 -12.44 11.06 9.38
N ALA A 78 -11.40 11.31 8.58
CA ALA A 78 -11.20 12.54 7.82
C ALA A 78 -10.16 12.33 6.71
N ASP A 79 -10.08 13.26 5.78
CA ASP A 79 -9.00 13.34 4.81
C ASP A 79 -7.65 13.57 5.51
N ILE A 80 -6.59 12.96 4.96
CA ILE A 80 -5.23 13.09 5.49
C ILE A 80 -4.29 13.66 4.44
N PHE A 81 -3.42 14.58 4.88
CA PHE A 81 -2.33 15.14 4.08
C PHE A 81 -1.02 14.41 4.38
N VAL A 82 -0.34 13.98 3.32
CA VAL A 82 0.94 13.29 3.40
C VAL A 82 1.98 14.04 2.56
N SER A 83 3.17 14.21 3.12
CA SER A 83 4.30 14.83 2.44
C SER A 83 5.59 14.04 2.73
N PRO A 84 6.46 13.80 1.75
CA PRO A 84 7.75 13.12 2.01
C PRO A 84 8.67 13.92 2.94
N TYR A 85 8.34 15.20 3.18
CA TYR A 85 9.01 16.10 4.14
C TYR A 85 8.28 16.24 5.48
N GLY A 86 7.16 15.52 5.66
CA GLY A 86 6.36 15.52 6.88
C GLY A 86 6.98 14.75 8.04
N ASP A 87 6.18 14.52 9.08
CA ASP A 87 6.55 13.68 10.21
C ASP A 87 5.41 12.70 10.54
N ASN A 88 5.73 11.46 10.86
CA ASN A 88 4.71 10.47 11.23
C ASN A 88 4.05 10.72 12.58
N PHE A 89 4.55 11.68 13.37
CA PHE A 89 3.92 12.16 14.59
C PHE A 89 2.94 13.32 14.36
N ASN A 90 2.88 13.88 13.16
CA ASN A 90 1.91 14.91 12.79
C ASN A 90 0.51 14.34 12.69
N SER A 91 -0.50 15.20 12.80
CA SER A 91 -1.92 14.78 12.71
C SER A 91 -2.34 14.39 11.29
N GLY A 92 -1.72 14.95 10.27
CA GLY A 92 -2.13 14.82 8.88
C GLY A 92 -3.43 15.55 8.51
N LEU A 93 -4.08 16.23 9.46
CA LEU A 93 -5.38 16.86 9.22
C LEU A 93 -5.32 18.16 8.41
N THR A 94 -4.13 18.70 8.20
CA THR A 94 -3.89 19.88 7.36
C THR A 94 -2.62 19.73 6.53
N SER A 95 -2.54 20.48 5.44
CA SER A 95 -1.35 20.53 4.58
C SER A 95 -0.10 21.09 5.26
N ASP A 96 -0.27 21.83 6.36
CA ASP A 96 0.83 22.43 7.13
C ASP A 96 1.37 21.49 8.22
N ASP A 97 0.64 20.40 8.52
CA ASP A 97 1.00 19.38 9.51
C ASP A 97 0.89 17.95 8.90
N PRO A 98 1.59 17.68 7.77
CA PRO A 98 1.42 16.45 7.02
C PRO A 98 2.14 15.27 7.68
N ILE A 99 1.55 14.08 7.57
CA ILE A 99 2.21 12.80 7.86
C ILE A 99 3.30 12.55 6.81
N ARG A 100 4.36 11.81 7.16
CA ARG A 100 5.45 11.51 6.23
C ARG A 100 5.14 10.35 5.28
N ASN A 101 4.58 9.26 5.80
CA ASN A 101 4.42 8.01 5.05
C ASN A 101 2.96 7.68 4.80
N ILE A 102 2.66 7.16 3.62
CA ILE A 102 1.31 6.72 3.24
C ILE A 102 0.88 5.53 4.11
N ASN A 103 1.80 4.61 4.40
CA ASN A 103 1.51 3.48 5.26
C ASN A 103 1.09 3.91 6.68
N THR A 104 1.63 5.00 7.21
CA THR A 104 1.18 5.59 8.48
C THR A 104 -0.23 6.16 8.34
N ALA A 105 -0.51 6.91 7.27
CA ALA A 105 -1.85 7.44 7.02
C ALA A 105 -2.88 6.29 6.91
N LEU A 106 -2.63 5.29 6.07
CA LEU A 106 -3.50 4.12 5.92
C LEU A 106 -3.73 3.36 7.23
N SER A 107 -2.73 3.32 8.12
CA SER A 107 -2.82 2.59 9.38
C SER A 107 -3.71 3.25 10.44
N ILE A 108 -4.01 4.54 10.27
CA ILE A 108 -4.82 5.32 11.21
C ILE A 108 -6.17 5.76 10.65
N MET A 109 -6.36 5.74 9.32
CA MET A 109 -7.62 6.17 8.70
C MET A 109 -8.71 5.12 8.85
N GLN A 110 -9.89 5.57 9.22
CA GLN A 110 -11.07 4.73 9.25
C GLN A 110 -11.61 4.56 7.82
N SER A 111 -11.79 3.31 7.40
CA SER A 111 -12.54 3.00 6.16
C SER A 111 -14.04 3.07 6.46
N ASP A 112 -14.74 3.99 5.80
CA ASP A 112 -16.19 4.15 5.93
C ASP A 112 -16.85 4.03 4.54
N SER A 113 -17.80 3.11 4.40
CA SER A 113 -18.54 2.91 3.15
C SER A 113 -19.56 4.02 2.86
N LEU A 114 -19.88 4.84 3.84
CA LEU A 114 -20.81 5.97 3.72
C LEU A 114 -20.08 7.27 3.37
N GLU A 115 -18.79 7.39 3.75
CA GLU A 115 -17.97 8.56 3.53
C GLU A 115 -16.54 8.14 3.19
N ALA A 116 -16.23 8.16 1.89
CA ALA A 116 -14.86 7.85 1.43
C ALA A 116 -13.93 9.03 1.70
N HIS A 117 -12.78 8.74 2.31
CA HIS A 117 -11.75 9.74 2.59
C HIS A 117 -10.58 9.67 1.61
N THR A 118 -9.82 10.75 1.53
CA THR A 118 -8.70 10.88 0.59
C THR A 118 -7.39 11.17 1.33
N ILE A 119 -6.35 10.44 0.95
CA ILE A 119 -4.95 10.80 1.24
C ILE A 119 -4.48 11.75 0.15
N TYR A 120 -4.26 13.01 0.50
CA TYR A 120 -3.69 14.03 -0.39
C TYR A 120 -2.18 14.05 -0.26
N LEU A 121 -1.49 13.77 -1.36
CA LEU A 121 -0.03 13.71 -1.40
C LEU A 121 0.56 15.02 -1.90
N ALA A 122 1.46 15.59 -1.13
CA ALA A 122 2.27 16.71 -1.57
C ALA A 122 3.22 16.30 -2.71
N SER A 123 3.76 17.28 -3.42
CA SER A 123 4.83 17.05 -4.39
C SER A 123 6.09 16.50 -3.72
N GLY A 124 6.78 15.61 -4.42
CA GLY A 124 8.04 15.02 -3.98
C GLY A 124 8.18 13.55 -4.35
N VAL A 125 9.24 12.93 -3.85
CA VAL A 125 9.56 11.53 -4.07
C VAL A 125 9.19 10.71 -2.83
N TYR A 126 8.40 9.66 -3.05
CA TYR A 126 8.03 8.68 -2.05
C TYR A 126 8.83 7.40 -2.35
N SER A 127 9.86 7.15 -1.57
CA SER A 127 10.76 5.99 -1.78
C SER A 127 11.36 5.47 -0.48
N PRO A 128 11.89 4.24 -0.46
CA PRO A 128 12.54 3.68 0.71
C PRO A 128 13.73 4.51 1.22
N THR A 129 14.53 5.07 0.30
CA THR A 129 15.74 5.81 0.69
C THR A 129 15.48 7.27 1.01
N PHE A 130 14.44 7.89 0.42
CA PHE A 130 14.19 9.31 0.60
C PHE A 130 13.34 9.64 1.84
N ASN A 131 12.15 9.06 1.93
CA ASN A 131 11.23 9.32 3.06
C ASN A 131 10.94 8.09 3.92
N ASN A 132 11.70 6.99 3.73
CA ASN A 132 11.49 5.70 4.37
C ASN A 132 10.08 5.13 4.08
N GLU A 133 9.56 5.32 2.85
CA GLU A 133 8.30 4.69 2.48
C GLU A 133 8.45 3.18 2.38
N TYR A 134 7.45 2.47 2.82
CA TYR A 134 7.43 1.01 2.78
C TYR A 134 6.58 0.52 1.61
N PHE A 135 7.16 -0.30 0.76
CA PHE A 135 6.49 -0.90 -0.40
C PHE A 135 6.30 -2.42 -0.23
N PRO A 136 5.25 -3.00 -0.84
CA PRO A 136 4.21 -2.32 -1.62
C PRO A 136 3.23 -1.56 -0.73
N ILE A 137 2.67 -0.46 -1.27
CA ILE A 137 1.51 0.21 -0.69
C ILE A 137 0.29 -0.67 -0.93
N ARG A 138 -0.47 -0.95 0.12
CA ARG A 138 -1.72 -1.72 0.05
C ARG A 138 -2.90 -0.82 0.37
N PRO A 139 -3.60 -0.31 -0.66
CA PRO A 139 -4.79 0.52 -0.47
C PRO A 139 -5.88 -0.21 0.30
N VAL A 140 -6.80 0.56 0.88
CA VAL A 140 -7.93 0.09 1.67
C VAL A 140 -9.21 0.57 0.99
N ASP A 141 -10.30 -0.21 1.07
CA ASP A 141 -11.61 0.20 0.55
C ASP A 141 -12.04 1.55 1.14
N ASN A 142 -12.68 2.38 0.31
CA ASN A 142 -13.17 3.71 0.66
C ASN A 142 -12.08 4.71 1.09
N ILE A 143 -10.81 4.39 0.85
CA ILE A 143 -9.70 5.33 1.00
C ILE A 143 -9.08 5.59 -0.38
N ASN A 144 -9.09 6.85 -0.78
CA ASN A 144 -8.55 7.32 -2.04
C ASN A 144 -7.11 7.82 -1.84
N ILE A 145 -6.29 7.76 -2.88
CA ILE A 145 -4.92 8.29 -2.88
C ILE A 145 -4.76 9.22 -4.08
N GLN A 146 -4.50 10.49 -3.81
CA GLN A 146 -4.40 11.53 -4.83
C GLN A 146 -3.11 12.34 -4.71
N GLY A 147 -2.31 12.31 -5.76
CA GLY A 147 -1.12 13.16 -5.89
C GLY A 147 -1.43 14.61 -6.25
N SER A 148 -0.42 15.46 -6.17
CA SER A 148 -0.49 16.89 -6.54
C SER A 148 -0.24 17.14 -8.02
N GLY A 149 0.32 16.16 -8.75
CA GLY A 149 0.60 16.27 -10.19
C GLY A 149 1.37 15.06 -10.70
N GLU A 150 1.08 14.64 -11.96
CA GLU A 150 1.76 13.50 -12.60
C GLU A 150 3.29 13.69 -12.61
N ASP A 151 3.76 14.92 -12.90
CA ASP A 151 5.19 15.21 -13.03
C ASP A 151 5.88 15.54 -11.69
N ILE A 152 5.15 15.70 -10.60
CA ILE A 152 5.68 16.20 -9.33
C ILE A 152 5.41 15.31 -8.12
N THR A 153 4.55 14.31 -8.23
CA THR A 153 4.34 13.28 -7.20
C THR A 153 4.86 11.95 -7.74
N LEU A 154 5.99 11.49 -7.23
CA LEU A 154 6.70 10.32 -7.75
C LEU A 154 6.78 9.22 -6.70
N PHE A 155 6.32 8.03 -7.05
CA PHE A 155 6.55 6.80 -6.30
C PHE A 155 7.68 6.00 -6.95
N ASP A 156 8.73 5.73 -6.19
CA ASP A 156 9.88 4.94 -6.64
C ASP A 156 10.18 3.81 -5.65
N ALA A 157 9.85 2.57 -6.03
CA ALA A 157 10.16 1.41 -5.20
C ALA A 157 11.64 0.96 -5.32
N GLU A 158 12.49 1.70 -6.06
CA GLU A 158 13.93 1.47 -6.18
C GLU A 158 14.28 0.04 -6.63
N ASN A 159 13.41 -0.59 -7.40
CA ASN A 159 13.50 -1.97 -7.89
C ASN A 159 13.57 -3.05 -6.79
N ASN A 160 13.08 -2.76 -5.59
CA ASN A 160 13.14 -3.68 -4.45
C ASN A 160 11.80 -4.33 -4.12
N SER A 161 10.70 -3.84 -4.68
CA SER A 161 9.32 -4.30 -4.42
C SER A 161 8.39 -3.90 -5.56
N GLY A 162 7.16 -4.44 -5.60
CA GLY A 162 6.04 -3.81 -6.32
C GLY A 162 5.68 -2.47 -5.67
N VAL A 163 4.95 -1.59 -6.40
CA VAL A 163 4.61 -0.27 -5.85
C VAL A 163 3.25 -0.28 -5.18
N PHE A 164 2.19 -0.68 -5.89
CA PHE A 164 0.84 -0.79 -5.35
C PHE A 164 0.29 -2.21 -5.49
N GLU A 165 -0.31 -2.73 -4.42
CA GLU A 165 -1.00 -4.03 -4.41
C GLU A 165 -2.43 -3.89 -3.89
N TYR A 166 -3.39 -4.22 -4.75
CA TYR A 166 -4.83 -4.23 -4.45
C TYR A 166 -5.30 -5.66 -4.24
N PHE A 167 -5.84 -5.97 -3.07
CA PHE A 167 -6.42 -7.26 -2.72
C PHE A 167 -7.84 -7.09 -2.17
N ASN A 168 -8.85 -7.60 -2.89
CA ASN A 168 -10.27 -7.51 -2.52
C ASN A 168 -10.78 -6.07 -2.34
N ILE A 169 -10.25 -5.10 -3.11
CA ILE A 169 -10.62 -3.68 -3.04
C ILE A 169 -11.61 -3.34 -4.16
N GLN A 170 -12.76 -2.78 -3.80
CA GLN A 170 -13.82 -2.44 -4.75
C GLN A 170 -14.02 -0.93 -4.93
N ASN A 171 -13.78 -0.15 -3.89
CA ASN A 171 -14.02 1.29 -3.85
C ASN A 171 -12.74 2.04 -3.46
N SER A 172 -11.85 2.25 -4.41
CA SER A 172 -10.63 3.04 -4.19
C SER A 172 -10.26 3.77 -5.48
N TYR A 173 -9.77 4.99 -5.32
CA TYR A 173 -9.29 5.84 -6.40
C TYR A 173 -7.80 6.11 -6.22
N LEU A 174 -7.04 5.97 -7.32
CA LEU A 174 -5.61 6.26 -7.39
C LEU A 174 -5.35 7.24 -8.52
N ALA A 175 -4.79 8.42 -8.24
CA ALA A 175 -4.65 9.41 -9.29
C ALA A 175 -3.52 10.43 -9.11
N VAL A 176 -3.18 11.05 -10.24
CA VAL A 176 -2.39 12.27 -10.34
C VAL A 176 -0.95 12.08 -9.83
N MET A 177 -0.26 11.04 -10.32
CA MET A 177 1.10 10.70 -9.91
C MET A 177 1.86 9.91 -10.96
N THR A 178 3.16 9.73 -10.77
CA THR A 178 4.00 8.79 -11.53
C THR A 178 4.48 7.65 -10.62
N ILE A 179 4.48 6.44 -11.16
CA ILE A 179 4.87 5.20 -10.48
C ILE A 179 6.01 4.55 -11.26
N ILE A 180 7.17 4.41 -10.63
CA ILE A 180 8.38 3.82 -11.21
C ILE A 180 9.08 2.85 -10.25
N GLY A 181 10.08 2.16 -10.78
CA GLY A 181 11.00 1.35 -9.97
C GLY A 181 10.32 0.16 -9.28
N GLY A 182 9.12 -0.20 -9.72
CA GLY A 182 8.47 -1.42 -9.26
C GLY A 182 9.16 -2.66 -9.83
N SER A 183 9.44 -3.66 -8.98
CA SER A 183 10.06 -4.93 -9.39
C SER A 183 9.53 -6.08 -8.53
N THR A 184 8.78 -7.00 -9.16
CA THR A 184 8.14 -8.15 -8.48
C THR A 184 7.85 -9.29 -9.46
N LEU A 185 7.23 -10.37 -9.00
CA LEU A 185 6.81 -11.49 -9.87
C LEU A 185 5.75 -11.02 -10.87
N GLN A 186 4.71 -10.33 -10.43
CA GLN A 186 3.57 -9.86 -11.24
C GLN A 186 3.18 -8.45 -10.83
N GLY A 187 2.86 -7.57 -11.81
CA GLY A 187 2.39 -6.22 -11.55
C GLY A 187 3.44 -5.32 -10.90
N GLY A 188 4.60 -5.12 -11.56
CA GLY A 188 5.69 -4.32 -11.00
C GLY A 188 5.23 -2.94 -10.50
N GLY A 189 4.47 -2.20 -11.29
CA GLY A 189 3.87 -0.94 -10.88
C GLY A 189 2.60 -1.12 -10.04
N ILE A 190 1.62 -1.85 -10.58
CA ILE A 190 0.32 -2.10 -9.93
C ILE A 190 -0.07 -3.58 -10.10
N TYR A 191 -0.41 -4.21 -8.99
CA TYR A 191 -1.00 -5.53 -8.93
C TYR A 191 -2.44 -5.43 -8.43
N CYS A 192 -3.40 -6.02 -9.18
CA CYS A 192 -4.81 -6.10 -8.79
C CYS A 192 -5.25 -7.56 -8.73
N ASN A 193 -5.77 -7.98 -7.58
CA ASN A 193 -6.36 -9.29 -7.35
C ASN A 193 -7.74 -9.13 -6.73
N ASN A 194 -8.78 -9.61 -7.43
CA ASN A 194 -10.17 -9.45 -7.02
C ASN A 194 -10.53 -8.00 -6.65
N SER A 195 -10.04 -7.02 -7.45
CA SER A 195 -10.05 -5.60 -7.11
C SER A 195 -10.38 -4.73 -8.31
N ASN A 196 -11.23 -3.73 -8.13
CA ASN A 196 -11.73 -2.87 -9.20
C ASN A 196 -11.44 -1.38 -8.94
N PRO A 197 -10.17 -0.97 -8.74
CA PRO A 197 -9.85 0.44 -8.49
C PRO A 197 -10.14 1.32 -9.71
N ILE A 198 -10.41 2.60 -9.44
CA ILE A 198 -10.44 3.65 -10.46
C ILE A 198 -9.06 4.31 -10.49
N ILE A 199 -8.40 4.29 -11.64
CA ILE A 199 -7.05 4.81 -11.84
C ILE A 199 -7.08 5.91 -12.89
N SER A 200 -6.61 7.11 -12.56
CA SER A 200 -6.65 8.20 -13.52
C SER A 200 -5.49 9.19 -13.44
N ASN A 201 -5.22 9.86 -14.59
CA ASN A 201 -4.18 10.89 -14.69
C ASN A 201 -2.84 10.41 -14.09
N LEU A 202 -2.35 9.28 -14.55
CA LEU A 202 -1.26 8.56 -13.92
C LEU A 202 -0.27 8.08 -14.98
N SER A 203 1.03 8.09 -14.65
CA SER A 203 2.08 7.45 -15.44
C SER A 203 2.63 6.22 -14.72
N LEU A 204 2.59 5.07 -15.39
CA LEU A 204 3.27 3.84 -15.00
C LEU A 204 4.48 3.67 -15.90
N SER A 205 5.69 3.86 -15.41
CA SER A 205 6.86 3.77 -16.27
C SER A 205 8.06 3.09 -15.60
N ASN A 206 8.86 2.39 -16.43
CA ASN A 206 10.08 1.72 -15.95
C ASN A 206 9.83 0.76 -14.77
N ASN A 207 8.72 0.03 -14.80
CA ASN A 207 8.45 -1.03 -13.85
C ASN A 207 8.73 -2.40 -14.48
N LEU A 208 9.14 -3.34 -13.67
CA LEU A 208 9.58 -4.68 -14.08
C LEU A 208 8.76 -5.76 -13.41
N SER A 209 8.40 -6.80 -14.15
CA SER A 209 7.99 -8.07 -13.57
C SER A 209 8.86 -9.22 -14.07
N THR A 210 9.12 -10.19 -13.22
CA THR A 210 9.85 -11.40 -13.62
C THR A 210 8.93 -12.44 -14.26
N GLU A 211 7.62 -12.22 -14.23
CA GLU A 211 6.61 -13.03 -14.90
C GLU A 211 5.76 -12.19 -15.85
N SER A 212 4.75 -11.46 -15.35
CA SER A 212 3.74 -10.82 -16.17
C SER A 212 3.32 -9.44 -15.65
N GLY A 213 2.95 -8.53 -16.58
CA GLY A 213 2.43 -7.22 -16.23
C GLY A 213 3.47 -6.31 -15.60
N GLY A 214 4.55 -5.94 -16.33
CA GLY A 214 5.57 -5.06 -15.76
C GLY A 214 5.01 -3.75 -15.21
N GLY A 215 4.16 -3.08 -15.98
CA GLY A 215 3.41 -1.90 -15.50
C GLY A 215 2.26 -2.30 -14.59
N MET A 216 1.35 -3.16 -15.08
CA MET A 216 0.15 -3.56 -14.35
C MET A 216 -0.21 -5.02 -14.62
N PHE A 217 -0.60 -5.73 -13.56
CA PHE A 217 -1.19 -7.06 -13.65
C PHE A 217 -2.56 -7.08 -12.98
N CYS A 218 -3.54 -7.65 -13.69
CA CYS A 218 -4.90 -7.81 -13.19
C CYS A 218 -5.29 -9.30 -13.22
N THR A 219 -5.76 -9.81 -12.08
CA THR A 219 -6.37 -11.14 -12.01
C THR A 219 -7.71 -11.06 -11.30
N SER A 220 -8.76 -11.61 -11.93
CA SER A 220 -10.14 -11.51 -11.43
C SER A 220 -10.55 -10.07 -11.05
N SER A 221 -10.12 -9.10 -11.88
CA SER A 221 -10.19 -7.66 -11.57
C SER A 221 -10.56 -6.85 -12.80
N ASP A 222 -11.53 -5.96 -12.67
CA ASP A 222 -12.04 -5.10 -13.74
C ASP A 222 -11.80 -3.61 -13.43
N PRO A 223 -10.54 -3.14 -13.26
CA PRO A 223 -10.25 -1.74 -12.95
C PRO A 223 -10.65 -0.81 -14.10
N THR A 224 -10.96 0.43 -13.78
CA THR A 224 -11.21 1.48 -14.76
C THR A 224 -10.02 2.43 -14.85
N LEU A 225 -9.39 2.53 -16.02
CA LEU A 225 -8.26 3.41 -16.29
C LEU A 225 -8.68 4.56 -17.21
N SER A 226 -8.38 5.80 -16.82
CA SER A 226 -8.65 6.98 -17.63
C SER A 226 -7.47 7.95 -17.65
N ASN A 227 -7.04 8.37 -18.86
CA ASN A 227 -5.90 9.26 -19.04
C ASN A 227 -4.62 8.71 -18.36
N VAL A 228 -4.26 7.46 -18.66
CA VAL A 228 -3.11 6.75 -18.08
C VAL A 228 -2.07 6.49 -19.15
N LYS A 229 -0.80 6.74 -18.82
CA LYS A 229 0.37 6.40 -19.66
C LYS A 229 1.08 5.19 -19.03
N ILE A 230 1.33 4.17 -19.83
CA ILE A 230 2.04 2.95 -19.45
C ILE A 230 3.23 2.81 -20.40
N ILE A 231 4.42 3.20 -19.92
CA ILE A 231 5.57 3.47 -20.80
C ILE A 231 6.81 2.72 -20.33
N ASN A 232 7.54 2.07 -21.22
CA ASN A 232 8.81 1.41 -20.92
C ASN A 232 8.74 0.43 -19.75
N ASN A 233 7.61 -0.25 -19.58
CA ASN A 233 7.50 -1.32 -18.58
C ASN A 233 7.89 -2.66 -19.21
N ASN A 234 8.50 -3.54 -18.44
CA ASN A 234 9.01 -4.80 -18.95
C ASN A 234 8.53 -6.00 -18.12
N SER A 235 8.35 -7.12 -18.79
CA SER A 235 8.07 -8.41 -18.17
C SER A 235 8.81 -9.52 -18.87
N SER A 236 9.12 -10.61 -18.15
CA SER A 236 9.84 -11.74 -18.73
C SER A 236 8.96 -12.62 -19.60
N TYR A 237 7.64 -12.66 -19.38
CA TYR A 237 6.73 -13.53 -20.12
C TYR A 237 5.61 -12.78 -20.84
N TYR A 238 4.63 -12.19 -20.11
CA TYR A 238 3.43 -11.62 -20.71
C TYR A 238 3.19 -10.17 -20.32
N GLY A 239 2.76 -9.36 -21.30
CA GLY A 239 2.27 -8.01 -21.08
C GLY A 239 3.27 -7.09 -20.38
N GLY A 240 4.35 -6.68 -21.04
CA GLY A 240 5.31 -5.73 -20.46
C GLY A 240 4.63 -4.49 -19.88
N GLY A 241 3.65 -3.93 -20.58
CA GLY A 241 2.80 -2.85 -20.07
C GLY A 241 1.71 -3.35 -19.14
N VAL A 242 0.77 -4.15 -19.65
CA VAL A 242 -0.39 -4.69 -18.92
C VAL A 242 -0.58 -6.17 -19.23
N CYS A 243 -0.88 -6.95 -18.23
CA CYS A 243 -1.34 -8.34 -18.36
C CYS A 243 -2.67 -8.52 -17.61
N CYS A 244 -3.65 -9.16 -18.24
CA CYS A 244 -4.97 -9.40 -17.68
C CYS A 244 -5.28 -10.89 -17.69
N GLU A 245 -5.63 -11.46 -16.54
CA GLU A 245 -6.07 -12.83 -16.38
C GLU A 245 -7.47 -12.85 -15.75
N ASN A 246 -8.45 -13.43 -16.44
CA ASN A 246 -9.86 -13.44 -16.01
C ASN A 246 -10.38 -12.02 -15.63
N SER A 247 -9.98 -11.01 -16.39
CA SER A 247 -10.15 -9.60 -16.08
C SER A 247 -10.54 -8.81 -17.32
N ASN A 248 -11.45 -7.83 -17.17
CA ASN A 248 -11.95 -7.00 -18.27
C ASN A 248 -11.83 -5.50 -17.93
N PRO A 249 -10.60 -4.96 -17.80
CA PRO A 249 -10.40 -3.56 -17.46
C PRO A 249 -10.98 -2.62 -18.52
N ILE A 250 -11.48 -1.47 -18.08
CA ILE A 250 -12.00 -0.42 -18.96
C ILE A 250 -10.89 0.62 -19.20
N PHE A 251 -10.51 0.80 -20.46
CA PHE A 251 -9.48 1.76 -20.88
C PHE A 251 -10.08 2.95 -21.61
N THR A 252 -9.90 4.17 -21.08
CA THR A 252 -10.28 5.42 -21.72
C THR A 252 -9.06 6.34 -21.80
N LYS A 253 -8.66 6.71 -23.04
CA LYS A 253 -7.45 7.54 -23.25
C LYS A 253 -6.20 6.95 -22.58
N VAL A 254 -6.01 5.63 -22.69
CA VAL A 254 -4.81 4.95 -22.20
C VAL A 254 -3.80 4.82 -23.33
N THR A 255 -2.54 5.15 -23.04
CA THR A 255 -1.42 4.97 -23.96
C THR A 255 -0.49 3.89 -23.41
N ILE A 256 -0.22 2.84 -24.17
CA ILE A 256 0.70 1.75 -23.78
C ILE A 256 1.79 1.67 -24.84
N ILE A 257 3.02 1.97 -24.48
CA ILE A 257 4.20 1.97 -25.37
C ILE A 257 5.46 1.51 -24.64
N ASN A 258 6.34 0.86 -25.35
CA ASN A 258 7.69 0.51 -24.92
C ASN A 258 8.72 1.08 -25.90
#